data_ef2edf8e963a8a9e44045d7cf64e9fac
#
_entry.id   ef2edf8e963a8a9e44045d7cf64e9fac
#
_cell.length_a   1.000
_cell.length_b   1.000
_cell.length_c   1.000
_cell.angle_alpha   90.00
_cell.angle_beta   90.00
_cell.angle_gamma   90.00
#
_symmetry.space_group_name_H-M   'P 1'
#
loop_
_entity.id
_entity.type
_entity.pdbx_description
1 polymer ?
#
loop_
_entity_poly.entity_id
_entity_poly.type
_entity_poly.pdbx_seq_one_letter_code
_entity_poly.pdbx_strand_id
1 'polypeptide(L)'
;MDNVTRRKKFLAFKPVSNPEHLRFEKDMLFISPKQFNDAIIEYVVCGGWGVRFVKNDKLRVRTKCQLPCKFIAYLAKMSKEMTYQLKTLNLEHTYTRSYKNPRCTAKFLAKKLMKKVRRQPDIRLKDIQDAVHEKYVVHISTGKASRAKERA
;
A
#
# COMPACT_ATOMS: atom_id res chain seq x y z
N MET A 1 20.37 21.74 -35.96
CA MET A 1 20.53 20.41 -35.29
C MET A 1 19.73 20.45 -34.01
N ASP A 2 18.52 19.92 -34.09
CA ASP A 2 17.62 19.96 -32.95
C ASP A 2 17.96 18.80 -32.01
N ASN A 3 18.75 19.10 -31.00
CA ASN A 3 18.86 18.22 -29.84
C ASN A 3 17.53 18.27 -29.08
N VAL A 4 16.53 17.63 -29.67
CA VAL A 4 15.33 17.31 -28.93
C VAL A 4 15.72 16.20 -27.95
N THR A 5 16.15 16.58 -26.78
CA THR A 5 16.24 15.66 -25.65
C THR A 5 14.82 15.15 -25.42
N ARG A 6 14.52 14.00 -26.00
CA ARG A 6 13.27 13.30 -25.71
C ARG A 6 13.24 13.08 -24.20
N ARG A 7 12.52 13.91 -23.49
CA ARG A 7 12.25 13.70 -22.07
C ARG A 7 11.68 12.30 -21.95
N LYS A 8 12.41 11.43 -21.27
CA LYS A 8 11.98 10.06 -21.03
C LYS A 8 10.64 10.12 -20.30
N LYS A 9 9.58 9.65 -20.94
CA LYS A 9 8.26 9.59 -20.33
C LYS A 9 8.23 8.42 -19.37
N PHE A 10 8.10 8.71 -18.06
CA PHE A 10 7.91 7.70 -17.04
C PHE A 10 6.41 7.43 -16.83
N LEU A 11 6.09 6.20 -16.48
CA LEU A 11 4.73 5.77 -16.20
C LEU A 11 4.23 6.41 -14.90
N ALA A 12 3.08 7.08 -14.94
CA ALA A 12 2.43 7.59 -13.75
C ALA A 12 1.64 6.47 -13.06
N PHE A 13 1.73 6.41 -11.72
CA PHE A 13 0.93 5.49 -10.93
C PHE A 13 -0.55 5.83 -11.07
N LYS A 14 -1.36 4.80 -11.32
CA LYS A 14 -2.83 4.92 -11.37
C LYS A 14 -3.43 4.07 -10.25
N PRO A 15 -4.24 4.66 -9.36
CA PRO A 15 -4.96 3.89 -8.36
C PRO A 15 -5.85 2.83 -9.01
N VAL A 16 -5.92 1.66 -8.40
CA VAL A 16 -6.76 0.55 -8.87
C VAL A 16 -7.78 0.18 -7.80
N SER A 17 -8.97 -0.21 -8.22
CA SER A 17 -10.04 -0.63 -7.29
C SER A 17 -9.81 -2.04 -6.74
N ASN A 18 -9.19 -2.91 -7.53
CA ASN A 18 -8.82 -4.26 -7.09
C ASN A 18 -7.33 -4.34 -6.76
N PRO A 19 -6.95 -4.63 -5.49
CA PRO A 19 -5.56 -4.75 -5.07
C PRO A 19 -4.73 -5.76 -5.87
N GLU A 20 -5.36 -6.77 -6.44
CA GLU A 20 -4.69 -7.78 -7.28
C GLU A 20 -4.11 -7.17 -8.57
N HIS A 21 -4.67 -6.06 -9.03
CA HIS A 21 -4.21 -5.33 -10.21
C HIS A 21 -3.13 -4.29 -9.91
N LEU A 22 -2.74 -4.17 -8.65
CA LEU A 22 -1.72 -3.21 -8.22
C LEU A 22 -0.36 -3.61 -8.76
N ARG A 23 0.30 -2.71 -9.47
CA ARG A 23 1.62 -2.94 -10.06
C ARG A 23 2.55 -1.78 -9.76
N PHE A 24 3.79 -2.11 -9.43
CA PHE A 24 4.87 -1.14 -9.27
C PHE A 24 5.95 -1.40 -10.30
N GLU A 25 6.46 -0.33 -10.87
CA GLU A 25 7.60 -0.37 -11.80
C GLU A 25 8.65 0.65 -11.35
N LYS A 26 9.91 0.32 -11.58
CA LYS A 26 11.00 1.26 -11.37
C LYS A 26 10.77 2.52 -12.21
N ASP A 27 11.12 3.67 -11.66
CA ASP A 27 10.96 5.00 -12.26
C ASP A 27 9.51 5.50 -12.38
N MET A 28 8.53 4.74 -11.87
CA MET A 28 7.13 5.14 -11.81
C MET A 28 6.96 6.44 -11.00
N LEU A 29 6.05 7.31 -11.46
CA LEU A 29 5.78 8.61 -10.85
C LEU A 29 4.56 8.59 -9.93
N PHE A 30 4.67 9.27 -8.80
CA PHE A 30 3.61 9.46 -7.81
C PHE A 30 3.39 10.95 -7.56
N ILE A 31 2.16 11.33 -7.21
CA ILE A 31 1.81 12.73 -6.94
C ILE A 31 2.22 13.19 -5.53
N SER A 32 2.37 12.26 -4.59
CA SER A 32 2.70 12.55 -3.20
C SER A 32 3.28 11.33 -2.49
N PRO A 33 4.01 11.53 -1.38
CA PRO A 33 4.41 10.41 -0.51
C PRO A 33 3.20 9.64 0.03
N LYS A 34 2.10 10.32 0.32
CA LYS A 34 0.87 9.68 0.81
C LYS A 34 0.29 8.71 -0.21
N GLN A 35 0.24 9.08 -1.48
CA GLN A 35 -0.24 8.17 -2.53
C GLN A 35 0.61 6.90 -2.58
N PHE A 36 1.92 7.04 -2.50
CA PHE A 36 2.84 5.89 -2.47
C PHE A 36 2.65 5.05 -1.19
N ASN A 37 2.56 5.68 -0.02
CA ASN A 37 2.35 4.98 1.24
C ASN A 37 1.06 4.15 1.21
N ASP A 38 -0.03 4.74 0.75
CA ASP A 38 -1.31 4.05 0.65
C ASP A 38 -1.23 2.85 -0.31
N ALA A 39 -0.55 3.02 -1.43
CA ALA A 39 -0.36 1.95 -2.41
C ALA A 39 0.52 0.81 -1.87
N ILE A 40 1.62 1.13 -1.18
CA ILE A 40 2.51 0.13 -0.57
C ILE A 40 1.80 -0.64 0.54
N ILE A 41 1.06 0.04 1.41
CA ILE A 41 0.30 -0.63 2.47
C ILE A 41 -0.70 -1.62 1.88
N GLU A 42 -1.43 -1.22 0.85
CA GLU A 42 -2.36 -2.09 0.15
C GLU A 42 -1.65 -3.29 -0.48
N TYR A 43 -0.53 -3.07 -1.14
CA TYR A 43 0.29 -4.12 -1.73
C TYR A 43 0.77 -5.15 -0.68
N VAL A 44 1.31 -4.69 0.45
CA VAL A 44 1.84 -5.59 1.47
C VAL A 44 0.76 -6.29 2.27
N VAL A 45 -0.38 -5.66 2.51
CA VAL A 45 -1.53 -6.31 3.15
C VAL A 45 -2.06 -7.41 2.25
N CYS A 46 -2.24 -7.13 0.97
CA CYS A 46 -2.72 -8.09 -0.02
C CYS A 46 -1.76 -9.27 -0.21
N GLY A 47 -0.46 -8.98 -0.22
CA GLY A 47 0.60 -10.00 -0.36
C GLY A 47 0.91 -10.77 0.93
N GLY A 48 0.50 -10.27 2.09
CA GLY A 48 0.76 -10.91 3.38
C GLY A 48 2.19 -10.71 3.88
N TRP A 49 2.89 -9.67 3.45
CA TRP A 49 4.26 -9.38 3.87
C TRP A 49 4.31 -8.33 4.97
N GLY A 50 5.28 -8.46 5.88
CA GLY A 50 5.59 -7.44 6.87
C GLY A 50 6.63 -6.47 6.34
N VAL A 51 6.27 -5.22 6.16
CA VAL A 51 7.22 -4.16 5.79
C VAL A 51 7.27 -3.07 6.85
N ARG A 52 8.39 -2.39 6.91
CA ARG A 52 8.59 -1.22 7.74
C ARG A 52 9.02 -0.03 6.91
N PHE A 53 8.63 1.15 7.34
CA PHE A 53 9.08 2.41 6.75
C PHE A 53 10.38 2.82 7.45
N VAL A 54 11.50 2.65 6.75
CA VAL A 54 12.84 3.03 7.24
C VAL A 54 13.02 4.53 7.18
N LYS A 55 12.47 5.16 6.14
CA LYS A 55 12.43 6.60 5.94
C LYS A 55 11.04 6.96 5.47
N ASN A 56 10.41 7.97 6.08
CA ASN A 56 9.06 8.38 5.70
C ASN A 56 8.89 9.86 6.05
N ASP A 57 9.36 10.73 5.18
CA ASP A 57 9.23 12.17 5.32
C ASP A 57 8.64 12.80 4.04
N LYS A 58 8.60 14.13 3.98
CA LYS A 58 8.02 14.86 2.84
C LYS A 58 8.82 14.74 1.54
N LEU A 59 10.06 14.29 1.61
CA LEU A 59 10.97 14.23 0.47
C LEU A 59 11.28 12.80 0.03
N ARG A 60 11.23 11.84 0.96
CA ARG A 60 11.66 10.47 0.72
C ARG A 60 10.82 9.47 1.49
N VAL A 61 10.55 8.34 0.87
CA VAL A 61 9.95 7.17 1.52
C VAL A 61 10.76 5.94 1.16
N ARG A 62 11.29 5.25 2.16
CA ARG A 62 12.00 3.98 1.97
C ARG A 62 11.31 2.91 2.78
N THR A 63 10.87 1.87 2.11
CA THR A 63 10.26 0.70 2.72
C THR A 63 11.13 -0.51 2.53
N LYS A 64 11.26 -1.30 3.56
CA LYS A 64 11.98 -2.58 3.54
C LYS A 64 11.15 -3.65 4.21
N CYS A 65 11.33 -4.88 3.78
CA CYS A 65 10.83 -6.04 4.47
C CYS A 65 11.61 -6.30 5.75
N GLN A 66 10.99 -7.02 6.69
CA GLN A 66 11.74 -7.57 7.82
C GLN A 66 12.76 -8.58 7.29
N LEU A 67 13.99 -8.54 7.83
CA LEU A 67 15.09 -9.42 7.41
C LEU A 67 14.71 -10.91 7.51
N PRO A 68 15.18 -11.77 6.60
CA PRO A 68 16.23 -11.56 5.57
C PRO A 68 15.69 -11.25 4.15
N CYS A 69 14.59 -10.59 4.00
CA CYS A 69 13.92 -10.34 2.72
C CYS A 69 14.63 -9.26 1.88
N LYS A 70 14.67 -9.46 0.55
CA LYS A 70 15.30 -8.53 -0.39
C LYS A 70 14.41 -7.36 -0.82
N PHE A 71 13.14 -7.37 -0.46
CA PHE A 71 12.20 -6.32 -0.85
C PHE A 71 12.67 -4.93 -0.40
N ILE A 72 12.68 -4.01 -1.33
CA ILE A 72 12.92 -2.58 -1.08
C ILE A 72 12.14 -1.75 -2.09
N ALA A 73 11.54 -0.66 -1.62
CA ALA A 73 10.95 0.37 -2.45
C ALA A 73 11.36 1.74 -1.91
N TYR A 74 11.99 2.53 -2.76
CA TYR A 74 12.49 3.86 -2.41
C TYR A 74 11.94 4.91 -3.34
N LEU A 75 11.16 5.84 -2.78
CA LEU A 75 10.57 6.99 -3.44
C LEU A 75 11.31 8.26 -3.04
N ALA A 76 11.60 9.12 -4.00
CA ALA A 76 12.20 10.43 -3.73
C ALA A 76 11.55 11.50 -4.60
N LYS A 77 11.46 12.72 -4.04
CA LYS A 77 11.00 13.88 -4.77
C LYS A 77 11.97 14.19 -5.91
N MET A 78 11.43 14.46 -7.10
CA MET A 78 12.23 14.87 -8.24
C MET A 78 12.74 16.29 -8.06
N SER A 79 13.97 16.54 -8.53
CA SER A 79 14.56 17.88 -8.55
C SER A 79 13.70 18.84 -9.38
N LYS A 80 13.37 20.00 -8.82
CA LYS A 80 12.61 21.07 -9.49
C LYS A 80 11.18 20.70 -9.91
N GLU A 81 10.64 19.58 -9.43
CA GLU A 81 9.28 19.14 -9.75
C GLU A 81 8.50 18.81 -8.47
N MET A 82 7.17 18.87 -8.55
CA MET A 82 6.27 18.48 -7.46
C MET A 82 5.97 16.98 -7.48
N THR A 83 6.64 16.24 -8.36
CA THR A 83 6.43 14.82 -8.60
C THR A 83 7.46 13.99 -7.83
N TYR A 84 7.07 12.80 -7.41
CA TYR A 84 7.91 11.82 -6.73
C TYR A 84 8.16 10.63 -7.65
N GLN A 85 9.36 10.08 -7.62
CA GLN A 85 9.76 8.96 -8.46
C GLN A 85 10.22 7.78 -7.63
N LEU A 86 9.75 6.58 -8.02
CA LEU A 86 10.19 5.31 -7.44
C LEU A 86 11.58 4.94 -7.99
N LYS A 87 12.61 5.33 -7.25
CA LYS A 87 14.00 5.25 -7.70
C LYS A 87 14.63 3.88 -7.55
N THR A 88 14.26 3.16 -6.50
CA THR A 88 14.74 1.80 -6.25
C THR A 88 13.56 0.90 -6.00
N LEU A 89 13.55 -0.24 -6.65
CA LEU A 89 12.49 -1.22 -6.49
C LEU A 89 13.04 -2.64 -6.64
N ASN A 90 12.83 -3.47 -5.61
CA ASN A 90 13.00 -4.91 -5.67
C ASN A 90 11.78 -5.55 -5.04
N LEU A 91 10.97 -6.22 -5.83
CA LEU A 91 9.72 -6.85 -5.40
C LEU A 91 9.90 -8.29 -4.90
N GLU A 92 11.12 -8.79 -4.85
CA GLU A 92 11.41 -10.14 -4.41
C GLU A 92 11.21 -10.30 -2.90
N HIS A 93 10.35 -11.24 -2.51
CA HIS A 93 10.14 -11.63 -1.14
C HIS A 93 10.65 -13.05 -0.89
N THR A 94 11.39 -13.25 0.20
CA THR A 94 12.08 -14.51 0.48
C THR A 94 11.45 -15.33 1.60
N TYR A 95 10.32 -14.88 2.16
CA TYR A 95 9.60 -15.62 3.19
C TYR A 95 8.12 -15.81 2.85
N THR A 96 7.51 -16.77 3.52
CA THR A 96 6.12 -17.13 3.31
C THR A 96 5.15 -16.05 3.83
N ARG A 97 3.97 -16.01 3.24
CA ARG A 97 2.87 -15.13 3.62
C ARG A 97 2.52 -15.27 5.10
N SER A 98 2.32 -14.16 5.78
CA SER A 98 1.78 -14.10 7.13
C SER A 98 0.28 -13.76 7.10
N TYR A 99 -0.53 -14.52 7.85
CA TYR A 99 -1.95 -14.22 8.04
C TYR A 99 -2.21 -13.12 9.07
N LYS A 100 -1.20 -12.75 9.83
CA LYS A 100 -1.22 -11.58 10.72
C LYS A 100 -0.36 -10.48 10.11
N ASN A 101 -0.97 -9.37 9.76
CA ASN A 101 -0.26 -8.28 9.11
C ASN A 101 -0.42 -6.99 9.93
N PRO A 102 0.68 -6.44 10.50
CA PRO A 102 0.60 -5.22 11.30
C PRO A 102 0.18 -3.99 10.51
N ARG A 103 0.32 -4.01 9.18
CA ARG A 103 -0.13 -2.91 8.31
C ARG A 103 -1.64 -2.95 8.01
N CYS A 104 -2.30 -4.07 8.28
CA CYS A 104 -3.76 -4.19 8.23
C CYS A 104 -4.37 -3.59 9.52
N THR A 105 -4.25 -2.29 9.66
CA THR A 105 -4.73 -1.54 10.82
C THR A 105 -6.23 -1.28 10.75
N ALA A 106 -6.83 -0.93 11.90
CA ALA A 106 -8.23 -0.50 11.94
C ALA A 106 -8.48 0.72 11.05
N LYS A 107 -7.52 1.64 10.97
CA LYS A 107 -7.58 2.81 10.09
C LYS A 107 -7.60 2.42 8.60
N PHE A 108 -6.73 1.50 8.19
CA PHE A 108 -6.70 0.97 6.84
C PHE A 108 -8.03 0.30 6.49
N LEU A 109 -8.53 -0.58 7.36
CA LEU A 109 -9.77 -1.30 7.17
C LEU A 109 -10.99 -0.39 7.14
N ALA A 110 -11.01 0.67 7.97
CA ALA A 110 -12.10 1.65 7.99
C ALA A 110 -12.31 2.29 6.62
N LYS A 111 -11.22 2.66 5.94
CA LYS A 111 -11.29 3.20 4.58
C LYS A 111 -11.85 2.18 3.59
N LYS A 112 -11.42 0.93 3.69
CA LYS A 112 -11.84 -0.14 2.77
C LYS A 112 -13.29 -0.58 3.02
N LEU A 113 -13.76 -0.51 4.26
CA LEU A 113 -15.09 -0.96 4.65
C LEU A 113 -16.14 0.16 4.68
N MET A 114 -15.74 1.40 4.48
CA MET A 114 -16.62 2.57 4.63
C MET A 114 -17.94 2.43 3.85
N LYS A 115 -17.88 2.04 2.59
CA LYS A 115 -19.07 1.86 1.76
C LYS A 115 -19.97 0.74 2.28
N LYS A 116 -19.37 -0.36 2.72
CA LYS A 116 -20.10 -1.53 3.23
C LYS A 116 -20.79 -1.22 4.55
N VAL A 117 -20.12 -0.54 5.46
CA VAL A 117 -20.68 -0.14 6.75
C VAL A 117 -21.79 0.91 6.57
N ARG A 118 -21.62 1.85 5.65
CA ARG A 118 -22.66 2.84 5.34
C ARG A 118 -23.92 2.22 4.75
N ARG A 119 -23.79 1.16 3.95
CA ARG A 119 -24.92 0.43 3.39
C ARG A 119 -25.60 -0.47 4.41
N GLN A 120 -24.85 -1.00 5.34
CA GLN A 120 -25.30 -1.93 6.37
C GLN A 120 -24.69 -1.56 7.73
N PRO A 121 -25.25 -0.52 8.41
CA PRO A 121 -24.69 -0.05 9.69
C PRO A 121 -24.73 -1.08 10.83
N ASP A 122 -25.62 -2.06 10.73
CA ASP A 122 -25.80 -3.15 11.69
C ASP A 122 -24.96 -4.41 11.36
N ILE A 123 -24.01 -4.31 10.42
CA ILE A 123 -23.15 -5.42 10.04
C ILE A 123 -22.45 -6.03 11.27
N ARG A 124 -22.49 -7.36 11.38
CA ARG A 124 -21.85 -8.08 12.49
C ARG A 124 -20.33 -8.06 12.36
N LEU A 125 -19.65 -8.05 13.49
CA LEU A 125 -18.17 -8.08 13.50
C LEU A 125 -17.62 -9.32 12.82
N LYS A 126 -18.27 -10.48 12.97
CA LYS A 126 -17.89 -11.71 12.26
C LYS A 126 -17.95 -11.54 10.74
N ASP A 127 -18.98 -10.85 10.23
CA ASP A 127 -19.11 -10.62 8.80
C ASP A 127 -18.02 -9.68 8.28
N ILE A 128 -17.57 -8.73 9.10
CA ILE A 128 -16.40 -7.88 8.79
C ILE A 128 -15.12 -8.72 8.76
N GLN A 129 -14.92 -9.59 9.75
CA GLN A 129 -13.76 -10.49 9.80
C GLN A 129 -13.71 -11.41 8.57
N ASP A 130 -14.84 -11.97 8.20
CA ASP A 130 -14.97 -12.85 7.02
C ASP A 130 -14.69 -12.09 5.72
N ALA A 131 -15.20 -10.88 5.58
CA ALA A 131 -14.96 -10.04 4.40
C ALA A 131 -13.49 -9.65 4.25
N VAL A 132 -12.83 -9.34 5.34
CA VAL A 132 -11.38 -9.03 5.35
C VAL A 132 -10.56 -10.26 5.00
N HIS A 133 -10.90 -11.41 5.55
CA HIS A 133 -10.22 -12.67 5.24
C HIS A 133 -10.40 -13.06 3.77
N GLU A 134 -11.59 -12.89 3.23
CA GLU A 134 -11.87 -13.18 1.82
C GLU A 134 -11.06 -12.29 0.87
N LYS A 135 -10.99 -10.99 1.16
CA LYS A 135 -10.33 -10.01 0.30
C LYS A 135 -8.80 -9.99 0.44
N TYR A 136 -8.30 -10.05 1.67
CA TYR A 136 -6.87 -9.87 1.98
C TYR A 136 -6.18 -11.13 2.49
N VAL A 137 -6.92 -12.17 2.81
CA VAL A 137 -6.42 -13.40 3.45
C VAL A 137 -5.69 -13.07 4.76
N VAL A 138 -6.25 -12.15 5.53
CA VAL A 138 -5.73 -11.70 6.82
C VAL A 138 -6.74 -12.00 7.92
N HIS A 139 -6.28 -12.56 9.03
CA HIS A 139 -7.08 -12.77 10.22
C HIS A 139 -6.99 -11.54 11.13
N ILE A 140 -8.13 -10.93 11.43
CA ILE A 140 -8.22 -9.81 12.37
C ILE A 140 -9.00 -10.20 13.62
N SER A 141 -8.66 -9.57 14.74
CA SER A 141 -9.36 -9.76 16.00
C SER A 141 -10.74 -9.09 15.98
N THR A 142 -11.63 -9.54 16.87
CA THR A 142 -12.93 -8.88 17.08
C THR A 142 -12.77 -7.41 17.46
N GLY A 143 -11.77 -7.10 18.31
CA GLY A 143 -11.47 -5.73 18.71
C GLY A 143 -11.04 -4.85 17.52
N LYS A 144 -10.21 -5.36 16.64
CA LYS A 144 -9.80 -4.65 15.41
C LYS A 144 -10.99 -4.42 14.49
N ALA A 145 -11.85 -5.43 14.30
CA ALA A 145 -13.08 -5.31 13.50
C ALA A 145 -14.02 -4.24 14.07
N SER A 146 -14.18 -4.20 15.40
CA SER A 146 -14.99 -3.20 16.09
C SER A 146 -14.44 -1.78 15.86
N ARG A 147 -13.14 -1.58 16.05
CA ARG A 147 -12.51 -0.28 15.83
C ARG A 147 -12.59 0.17 14.36
N ALA A 148 -12.45 -0.76 13.42
CA ALA A 148 -12.61 -0.46 12.00
C ALA A 148 -14.03 -0.02 11.67
N LYS A 149 -15.03 -0.70 12.22
CA LYS A 149 -16.46 -0.34 12.06
C LYS A 149 -16.77 1.05 12.61
N GLU A 150 -16.26 1.37 13.79
CA GLU A 150 -16.47 2.68 14.43
C GLU A 150 -15.87 3.83 13.62
N ARG A 151 -14.71 3.60 12.99
CA ARG A 151 -14.02 4.60 12.17
C ARG A 151 -14.55 4.72 10.74
N ALA A 152 -15.34 3.76 10.32
CA ALA A 152 -15.86 3.71 8.95
C ALA A 152 -17.00 4.71 8.65
#